data_3469aab8547a7a3469d7aad7d9625869
#
_entry.id   3469aab8547a7a3469d7aad7d9625869
#
_cell.length_a   1.000
_cell.length_b   1.000
_cell.length_c   1.000
_cell.angle_alpha   90.00
_cell.angle_beta   90.00
_cell.angle_gamma   90.00
#
_symmetry.space_group_name_H-M   'P 1'
#
loop_
_entity.id
_entity.type
_entity.pdbx_description
1 polymer ?
#
loop_
_entity_poly.entity_id
_entity_poly.type
_entity_poly.pdbx_seq_one_letter_code
_entity_poly.pdbx_strand_id
1 'polypeptide(L)'
;NIPAIITSNLHERASERAEETLRILEADQGKTYSHTILIQGDEPQVLPSEINSVIKKLTEGAEIVNQVIEINKAEAASEDVVKVILNKLNEIIYFSRSVIPNNAEKFYRQLGIIGFTSFMLKQYVSLETTLCEQLESIDMMRFLENDIPITGLLSKEKIIGVDRHDD
;
A
#
# COMPACT_ATOMS: atom_id res chain seq x y z
N ASN A 1 -18.94 -3.39 17.22
CA ASN A 1 -19.27 -3.76 15.83
C ASN A 1 -18.48 -2.86 14.90
N ILE A 2 -17.75 -3.45 13.99
CA ILE A 2 -17.08 -2.73 12.89
C ILE A 2 -18.13 -2.66 11.76
N PRO A 3 -18.42 -1.48 11.20
CA PRO A 3 -19.35 -1.38 10.08
C PRO A 3 -18.76 -2.08 8.86
N ALA A 4 -19.58 -2.82 8.13
CA ALA A 4 -19.19 -3.48 6.88
C ALA A 4 -19.89 -2.78 5.71
N ILE A 5 -19.14 -2.48 4.66
CA ILE A 5 -19.64 -1.89 3.42
C ILE A 5 -19.38 -2.90 2.29
N ILE A 6 -20.46 -3.21 1.57
CA ILE A 6 -20.34 -4.06 0.37
C ILE A 6 -20.00 -3.17 -0.80
N THR A 7 -18.88 -3.46 -1.44
CA THR A 7 -18.41 -2.76 -2.65
C THR A 7 -18.68 -3.60 -3.89
N SER A 8 -18.53 -3.00 -5.07
CA SER A 8 -18.67 -3.68 -6.36
C SER A 8 -17.76 -4.91 -6.45
N ASN A 9 -18.24 -5.95 -7.11
CA ASN A 9 -17.45 -7.13 -7.46
C ASN A 9 -16.59 -6.96 -8.73
N LEU A 10 -16.66 -5.79 -9.37
CA LEU A 10 -15.89 -5.46 -10.58
C LEU A 10 -14.49 -4.92 -10.27
N HIS A 11 -14.22 -4.56 -9.02
CA HIS A 11 -12.90 -4.06 -8.63
C HIS A 11 -11.84 -5.16 -8.69
N GLU A 12 -10.75 -4.86 -9.36
CA GLU A 12 -9.58 -5.73 -9.48
C GLU A 12 -8.52 -5.42 -8.42
N ARG A 13 -8.54 -4.20 -7.85
CA ARG A 13 -7.53 -3.71 -6.92
C ARG A 13 -8.13 -3.27 -5.58
N ALA A 14 -7.33 -3.42 -4.52
CA ALA A 14 -7.73 -3.01 -3.17
C ALA A 14 -7.95 -1.50 -3.07
N SER A 15 -7.16 -0.70 -3.77
CA SER A 15 -7.28 0.77 -3.82
C SER A 15 -8.60 1.22 -4.45
N GLU A 16 -9.12 0.52 -5.45
CA GLU A 16 -10.43 0.80 -6.04
C GLU A 16 -11.57 0.57 -5.03
N ARG A 17 -11.48 -0.52 -4.25
CA ARG A 17 -12.44 -0.82 -3.17
C ARG A 17 -12.38 0.23 -2.07
N ALA A 18 -11.18 0.67 -1.73
CA ALA A 18 -10.99 1.69 -0.71
C ALA A 18 -11.61 3.02 -1.15
N GLU A 19 -11.47 3.40 -2.43
CA GLU A 19 -12.12 4.60 -2.98
C GLU A 19 -13.64 4.50 -2.94
N GLU A 20 -14.22 3.40 -3.43
CA GLU A 20 -15.67 3.22 -3.39
C GLU A 20 -16.20 3.27 -1.95
N THR A 21 -15.49 2.63 -1.01
CA THR A 21 -15.84 2.68 0.42
C THR A 21 -15.81 4.10 0.96
N LEU A 22 -14.77 4.88 0.62
CA LEU A 22 -14.67 6.28 1.01
C LEU A 22 -15.86 7.09 0.47
N ARG A 23 -16.18 6.95 -0.80
CA ARG A 23 -17.30 7.65 -1.45
C ARG A 23 -18.66 7.32 -0.83
N ILE A 24 -18.89 6.04 -0.53
CA ILE A 24 -20.13 5.58 0.15
C ILE A 24 -20.22 6.19 1.55
N LEU A 25 -19.15 6.16 2.33
CA LEU A 25 -19.11 6.73 3.67
C LEU A 25 -19.31 8.25 3.67
N GLU A 26 -18.68 8.97 2.74
CA GLU A 26 -18.85 10.41 2.59
C GLU A 26 -20.31 10.78 2.27
N ALA A 27 -20.96 10.02 1.38
CA ALA A 27 -22.35 10.22 1.01
C ALA A 27 -23.32 9.90 2.16
N ASP A 28 -23.11 8.78 2.84
CA ASP A 28 -23.98 8.31 3.95
C ASP A 28 -23.92 9.25 5.16
N GLN A 29 -22.70 9.74 5.48
CA GLN A 29 -22.50 10.55 6.68
C GLN A 29 -22.58 12.07 6.44
N GLY A 30 -22.66 12.51 5.18
CA GLY A 30 -22.63 13.93 4.82
C GLY A 30 -21.32 14.62 5.23
N LYS A 31 -20.22 13.89 5.24
CA LYS A 31 -18.89 14.36 5.68
C LYS A 31 -17.85 14.08 4.60
N THR A 32 -16.77 14.82 4.65
CA THR A 32 -15.57 14.54 3.84
C THR A 32 -14.43 14.10 4.75
N TYR A 33 -13.64 13.16 4.29
CA TYR A 33 -12.44 12.69 4.96
C TYR A 33 -11.20 13.21 4.24
N SER A 34 -10.24 13.69 4.99
CA SER A 34 -8.97 14.20 4.41
C SER A 34 -8.00 13.09 4.03
N HIS A 35 -8.04 11.97 4.76
CA HIS A 35 -7.11 10.86 4.59
C HIS A 35 -7.85 9.52 4.69
N THR A 36 -7.31 8.52 4.01
CA THR A 36 -7.76 7.13 4.06
C THR A 36 -6.56 6.23 4.31
N ILE A 37 -6.73 5.24 5.18
CA ILE A 37 -5.72 4.20 5.39
C ILE A 37 -6.32 2.88 4.96
N LEU A 38 -5.72 2.28 3.96
CA LEU A 38 -6.00 0.93 3.52
C LEU A 38 -5.14 -0.04 4.33
N ILE A 39 -5.79 -0.99 4.99
CA ILE A 39 -5.13 -2.12 5.65
C ILE A 39 -5.64 -3.37 4.96
N GLN A 40 -4.76 -4.12 4.36
CA GLN A 40 -5.12 -5.37 3.68
C GLN A 40 -5.47 -6.44 4.70
N GLY A 41 -6.40 -7.34 4.34
CA GLY A 41 -6.94 -8.35 5.25
C GLY A 41 -5.95 -9.46 5.63
N ASP A 42 -4.85 -9.57 4.93
CA ASP A 42 -3.73 -10.45 5.16
C ASP A 42 -2.69 -9.92 6.17
N GLU A 43 -2.94 -8.74 6.75
CA GLU A 43 -2.10 -8.15 7.82
C GLU A 43 -2.75 -8.22 9.20
N PRO A 44 -3.01 -9.43 9.75
CA PRO A 44 -3.77 -9.57 11.01
C PRO A 44 -3.01 -9.07 12.25
N GLN A 45 -1.68 -8.89 12.14
CA GLN A 45 -0.82 -8.45 13.23
C GLN A 45 -0.52 -6.96 13.21
N VAL A 46 -1.25 -6.17 12.39
CA VAL A 46 -1.06 -4.71 12.35
C VAL A 46 -1.23 -4.09 13.73
N LEU A 47 -0.26 -3.29 14.15
CA LEU A 47 -0.28 -2.59 15.43
C LEU A 47 -0.83 -1.17 15.27
N PRO A 48 -1.53 -0.64 16.30
CA PRO A 48 -1.98 0.75 16.30
C PRO A 48 -0.84 1.77 16.10
N SER A 49 0.37 1.45 16.59
CA SER A 49 1.57 2.28 16.37
C SER A 49 1.92 2.44 14.90
N GLU A 50 1.78 1.38 14.10
CA GLU A 50 2.06 1.40 12.67
C GLU A 50 1.03 2.28 11.92
N ILE A 51 -0.26 2.13 12.25
CA ILE A 51 -1.31 2.99 11.70
C ILE A 51 -1.05 4.47 12.06
N ASN A 52 -0.72 4.73 13.32
CA ASN A 52 -0.43 6.09 13.78
C ASN A 52 0.80 6.69 13.07
N SER A 53 1.80 5.88 12.74
CA SER A 53 2.98 6.34 12.00
C SER A 53 2.63 6.78 10.58
N VAL A 54 1.72 6.07 9.91
CA VAL A 54 1.19 6.44 8.59
C VAL A 54 0.36 7.74 8.68
N ILE A 55 -0.55 7.82 9.67
CA ILE A 55 -1.34 9.05 9.91
C ILE A 55 -0.42 10.25 10.11
N LYS A 56 0.60 10.10 10.96
CA LYS A 56 1.57 11.15 11.21
C LYS A 56 2.25 11.60 9.93
N LYS A 57 2.70 10.66 9.08
CA LYS A 57 3.39 10.97 7.84
C LYS A 57 2.50 11.71 6.84
N LEU A 58 1.22 11.31 6.74
CA LEU A 58 0.21 12.02 5.93
C LEU A 58 -0.03 13.45 6.46
N THR A 59 -0.16 13.61 7.78
CA THR A 59 -0.36 14.94 8.39
C THR A 59 0.87 15.85 8.30
N GLU A 60 2.07 15.29 8.09
CA GLU A 60 3.30 16.01 7.78
C GLU A 60 3.39 16.45 6.30
N GLY A 61 2.42 16.10 5.47
CA GLY A 61 2.31 16.55 4.09
C GLY A 61 2.63 15.51 3.02
N ALA A 62 2.88 14.25 3.40
CA ALA A 62 2.96 13.18 2.40
C ALA A 62 1.56 12.91 1.81
N GLU A 63 1.47 12.71 0.51
CA GLU A 63 0.19 12.45 -0.17
C GLU A 63 -0.14 10.97 -0.23
N ILE A 64 0.89 10.14 -0.43
CA ILE A 64 0.80 8.68 -0.44
C ILE A 64 1.93 8.13 0.43
N VAL A 65 1.59 7.23 1.34
CA VAL A 65 2.53 6.55 2.24
C VAL A 65 2.31 5.06 2.15
N ASN A 66 3.33 4.29 1.81
CA ASN A 66 3.27 2.85 1.91
C ASN A 66 4.30 2.37 2.94
N GLN A 67 3.85 1.61 3.92
CA GLN A 67 4.78 1.00 4.86
C GLN A 67 5.61 -0.08 4.19
N VAL A 68 6.88 -0.13 4.58
CA VAL A 68 7.85 -1.11 4.11
C VAL A 68 8.67 -1.63 5.28
N ILE A 69 9.17 -2.86 5.17
CA ILE A 69 10.02 -3.45 6.19
C ILE A 69 11.26 -4.10 5.57
N GLU A 70 12.38 -4.05 6.30
CA GLU A 70 13.59 -4.77 5.92
C GLU A 70 13.37 -6.28 6.05
N ILE A 71 13.76 -7.02 5.02
CA ILE A 71 13.70 -8.48 4.95
C ILE A 71 15.05 -9.06 4.54
N ASN A 72 15.26 -10.33 4.84
CA ASN A 72 16.46 -11.06 4.42
C ASN A 72 16.32 -11.64 3.00
N LYS A 73 17.41 -12.18 2.48
CA LYS A 73 17.47 -12.75 1.12
C LYS A 73 16.54 -13.96 0.93
N ALA A 74 16.33 -14.77 1.99
CA ALA A 74 15.44 -15.92 1.88
C ALA A 74 13.98 -15.50 1.75
N GLU A 75 13.55 -14.51 2.53
CA GLU A 75 12.21 -13.90 2.40
C GLU A 75 12.04 -13.23 1.03
N ALA A 76 13.06 -12.52 0.54
CA ALA A 76 13.01 -11.84 -0.77
C ALA A 76 12.91 -12.82 -1.95
N ALA A 77 13.29 -14.09 -1.79
CA ALA A 77 13.20 -15.09 -2.84
C ALA A 77 11.75 -15.53 -3.16
N SER A 78 10.80 -15.28 -2.26
CA SER A 78 9.38 -15.58 -2.51
C SER A 78 8.77 -14.58 -3.48
N GLU A 79 8.03 -15.08 -4.49
CA GLU A 79 7.25 -14.25 -5.42
C GLU A 79 5.99 -13.66 -4.77
N ASP A 80 5.51 -14.24 -3.67
CA ASP A 80 4.37 -13.68 -2.90
C ASP A 80 4.77 -12.37 -2.22
N VAL A 81 6.02 -12.25 -1.84
CA VAL A 81 6.58 -11.04 -1.24
C VAL A 81 6.84 -9.97 -2.30
N VAL A 82 6.21 -8.83 -2.18
CA VAL A 82 6.47 -7.66 -3.05
C VAL A 82 7.70 -6.91 -2.56
N LYS A 83 8.79 -6.96 -3.33
CA LYS A 83 10.02 -6.21 -3.04
C LYS A 83 9.88 -4.76 -3.43
N VAL A 84 10.56 -3.89 -2.69
CA VAL A 84 10.49 -2.43 -2.85
C VAL A 84 11.90 -1.86 -2.96
N ILE A 85 12.11 -0.96 -3.91
CA ILE A 85 13.32 -0.15 -4.00
C ILE A 85 13.03 1.26 -3.49
N LEU A 86 13.85 1.71 -2.55
CA LEU A 86 13.79 3.06 -1.99
C LEU A 86 14.96 3.90 -2.51
N ASN A 87 14.70 5.18 -2.76
CA ASN A 87 15.74 6.18 -2.97
C ASN A 87 16.27 6.72 -1.63
N LYS A 88 17.25 7.64 -1.68
CA LYS A 88 17.87 8.25 -0.48
C LYS A 88 16.91 9.10 0.35
N LEU A 89 15.78 9.51 -0.22
CA LEU A 89 14.73 10.28 0.43
C LEU A 89 13.63 9.40 1.00
N ASN A 90 13.80 8.06 0.95
CA ASN A 90 12.79 7.06 1.27
C ASN A 90 11.56 7.14 0.36
N GLU A 91 11.69 7.64 -0.86
CA GLU A 91 10.64 7.51 -1.84
C GLU A 91 10.76 6.16 -2.54
N ILE A 92 9.62 5.54 -2.83
CA ILE A 92 9.56 4.27 -3.54
C ILE A 92 9.77 4.55 -5.03
N ILE A 93 10.73 3.86 -5.64
CA ILE A 93 11.04 4.00 -7.06
C ILE A 93 10.61 2.78 -7.88
N TYR A 94 10.38 1.63 -7.24
CA TYR A 94 9.84 0.45 -7.92
C TYR A 94 9.34 -0.58 -6.92
N PHE A 95 8.32 -1.35 -7.35
CA PHE A 95 7.83 -2.56 -6.70
C PHE A 95 8.02 -3.74 -7.64
N SER A 96 8.38 -4.91 -7.12
CA SER A 96 8.44 -6.12 -7.94
C SER A 96 8.23 -7.39 -7.14
N ARG A 97 7.62 -8.38 -7.79
CA ARG A 97 7.60 -9.76 -7.29
C ARG A 97 8.91 -10.50 -7.53
N SER A 98 9.72 -10.05 -8.49
CA SER A 98 11.08 -10.54 -8.69
C SER A 98 12.04 -10.06 -7.61
N VAL A 99 13.14 -10.76 -7.43
CA VAL A 99 14.19 -10.36 -6.47
C VAL A 99 14.92 -9.13 -6.97
N ILE A 100 14.68 -7.99 -6.34
CA ILE A 100 15.35 -6.72 -6.61
C ILE A 100 15.82 -6.06 -5.29
N PRO A 101 16.97 -5.33 -5.32
CA PRO A 101 17.96 -5.28 -6.39
C PRO A 101 18.84 -6.53 -6.43
N ASN A 102 19.46 -6.79 -7.58
CA ASN A 102 20.37 -7.93 -7.71
C ASN A 102 21.56 -7.80 -6.75
N ASN A 103 21.97 -8.91 -6.12
CA ASN A 103 23.12 -9.00 -5.20
C ASN A 103 23.06 -8.06 -3.97
N ALA A 104 21.86 -7.62 -3.55
CA ALA A 104 21.73 -6.87 -2.32
C ALA A 104 21.98 -7.74 -1.09
N GLU A 105 22.48 -7.12 -0.03
CA GLU A 105 22.55 -7.73 1.31
C GLU A 105 21.25 -7.54 2.09
N LYS A 106 20.54 -6.43 1.80
CA LYS A 106 19.27 -6.04 2.43
C LYS A 106 18.22 -5.78 1.38
N PHE A 107 17.04 -6.25 1.66
CA PHE A 107 15.86 -6.06 0.84
C PHE A 107 14.77 -5.36 1.65
N TYR A 108 13.82 -4.76 0.97
CA TYR A 108 12.61 -4.24 1.57
C TYR A 108 11.40 -4.89 0.94
N ARG A 109 10.38 -5.19 1.75
CA ARG A 109 9.07 -5.61 1.25
C ARG A 109 8.00 -4.57 1.54
N GLN A 110 7.02 -4.51 0.68
CA GLN A 110 5.77 -3.79 0.91
C GLN A 110 5.01 -4.44 2.07
N LEU A 111 4.44 -3.61 2.94
CA LEU A 111 3.39 -4.03 3.87
C LEU A 111 2.03 -3.57 3.33
N GLY A 112 0.99 -4.34 3.62
CA GLY A 112 -0.39 -4.05 3.25
C GLY A 112 -1.03 -2.89 4.03
N ILE A 113 -0.22 -1.91 4.44
CA ILE A 113 -0.64 -0.70 5.17
C ILE A 113 -0.27 0.51 4.32
N ILE A 114 -1.29 1.11 3.70
CA ILE A 114 -1.12 2.21 2.74
C ILE A 114 -1.99 3.38 3.14
N GLY A 115 -1.39 4.55 3.26
CA GLY A 115 -2.10 5.80 3.55
C GLY A 115 -2.18 6.69 2.32
N PHE A 116 -3.32 7.35 2.15
CA PHE A 116 -3.58 8.29 1.06
C PHE A 116 -4.20 9.58 1.60
N THR A 117 -3.90 10.71 0.98
CA THR A 117 -4.88 11.79 0.98
C THR A 117 -6.12 11.33 0.21
N SER A 118 -7.31 11.76 0.62
CA SER A 118 -8.53 11.38 -0.11
C SER A 118 -8.52 11.87 -1.56
N PHE A 119 -7.79 12.96 -1.84
CA PHE A 119 -7.55 13.44 -3.19
C PHE A 119 -6.79 12.40 -4.03
N MET A 120 -5.67 11.89 -3.52
CA MET A 120 -4.86 10.89 -4.22
C MET A 120 -5.59 9.57 -4.43
N LEU A 121 -6.38 9.12 -3.44
CA LEU A 121 -7.17 7.91 -3.60
C LEU A 121 -8.25 8.07 -4.69
N LYS A 122 -8.91 9.24 -4.76
CA LYS A 122 -9.85 9.57 -5.85
C LYS A 122 -9.14 9.70 -7.20
N GLN A 123 -7.91 10.23 -7.21
CA GLN A 123 -7.10 10.30 -8.42
C GLN A 123 -6.74 8.91 -8.94
N TYR A 124 -6.42 7.95 -8.07
CA TYR A 124 -6.09 6.57 -8.45
C TYR A 124 -7.11 5.97 -9.41
N VAL A 125 -8.40 6.07 -9.11
CA VAL A 125 -9.47 5.49 -9.95
C VAL A 125 -9.72 6.26 -11.24
N SER A 126 -9.19 7.47 -11.37
CA SER A 126 -9.25 8.27 -12.62
C SER A 126 -8.09 7.97 -13.56
N LEU A 127 -7.03 7.33 -13.09
CA LEU A 127 -5.90 6.91 -13.90
C LEU A 127 -6.22 5.59 -14.62
N GLU A 128 -5.74 5.45 -15.84
CA GLU A 128 -5.81 4.19 -16.56
C GLU A 128 -4.88 3.15 -15.92
N THR A 129 -5.27 1.88 -15.99
CA THR A 129 -4.42 0.76 -15.54
C THR A 129 -3.15 0.71 -16.38
N THR A 130 -2.00 0.64 -15.71
CA THR A 130 -0.69 0.72 -16.35
C THR A 130 -0.08 -0.65 -16.62
N LEU A 131 0.97 -0.69 -17.46
CA LEU A 131 1.60 -1.94 -17.88
C LEU A 131 2.27 -2.67 -16.70
N CYS A 132 3.09 -1.97 -15.92
CA CYS A 132 3.77 -2.60 -14.80
C CYS A 132 2.80 -2.99 -13.68
N GLU A 133 1.73 -2.22 -13.46
CA GLU A 133 0.65 -2.63 -12.57
C GLU A 133 0.07 -3.99 -12.94
N GLN A 134 -0.17 -4.22 -14.24
CA GLN A 134 -0.72 -5.48 -14.73
C GLN A 134 0.29 -6.63 -14.61
N LEU A 135 1.54 -6.40 -15.03
CA LEU A 135 2.59 -7.42 -15.06
C LEU A 135 3.02 -7.87 -13.65
N GLU A 136 3.22 -6.92 -12.75
CA GLU A 136 3.62 -7.20 -11.37
C GLU A 136 2.42 -7.53 -10.48
N SER A 137 1.20 -7.21 -10.92
CA SER A 137 -0.04 -7.30 -10.13
C SER A 137 0.04 -6.51 -8.82
N ILE A 138 0.51 -5.26 -8.92
CA ILE A 138 0.73 -4.34 -7.79
C ILE A 138 0.07 -3.00 -8.12
N ASP A 139 -0.99 -2.65 -7.37
CA ASP A 139 -1.79 -1.44 -7.61
C ASP A 139 -1.00 -0.13 -7.47
N MET A 140 -0.02 -0.07 -6.57
CA MET A 140 0.83 1.10 -6.38
C MET A 140 1.72 1.44 -7.59
N MET A 141 1.95 0.51 -8.50
CA MET A 141 2.67 0.78 -9.75
C MET A 141 1.94 1.81 -10.61
N ARG A 142 0.59 1.87 -10.56
CA ARG A 142 -0.20 2.88 -11.29
C ARG A 142 0.22 4.31 -10.96
N PHE A 143 0.53 4.60 -9.71
CA PHE A 143 1.05 5.90 -9.31
C PHE A 143 2.46 6.15 -9.84
N LEU A 144 3.37 5.18 -9.68
CA LEU A 144 4.77 5.33 -10.11
C LEU A 144 4.89 5.54 -11.61
N GLU A 145 4.11 4.83 -12.43
CA GLU A 145 4.12 4.97 -13.89
C GLU A 145 3.46 6.28 -14.37
N ASN A 146 2.76 6.99 -13.48
CA ASN A 146 2.24 8.34 -13.71
C ASN A 146 3.06 9.43 -13.00
N ASP A 147 4.31 9.14 -12.63
CA ASP A 147 5.24 10.08 -11.98
C ASP A 147 4.71 10.64 -10.64
N ILE A 148 3.81 9.91 -9.96
CA ILE A 148 3.25 10.31 -8.68
C ILE A 148 4.09 9.67 -7.56
N PRO A 149 4.72 10.48 -6.69
CA PRO A 149 5.65 9.97 -5.69
C PRO A 149 4.93 9.24 -4.56
N ILE A 150 5.54 8.14 -4.09
CA ILE A 150 5.08 7.37 -2.94
C ILE A 150 6.16 7.41 -1.87
N THR A 151 5.81 7.86 -0.68
CA THR A 151 6.72 7.81 0.47
C THR A 151 6.76 6.40 1.05
N GLY A 152 7.94 5.80 1.09
CA GLY A 152 8.19 4.56 1.80
C GLY A 152 8.42 4.86 3.30
N LEU A 153 7.60 4.28 4.16
CA LEU A 153 7.72 4.43 5.61
C LEU A 153 8.23 3.14 6.23
N LEU A 154 9.47 3.18 6.76
CA LEU A 154 10.08 2.01 7.39
C LEU A 154 9.32 1.63 8.67
N SER A 155 8.77 0.42 8.69
CA SER A 155 8.21 -0.20 9.90
C SER A 155 9.34 -0.55 10.86
N LYS A 156 9.07 -0.38 12.15
CA LYS A 156 9.96 -0.78 13.24
C LYS A 156 9.60 -2.17 13.77
N GLU A 157 8.41 -2.64 13.48
CA GLU A 157 7.86 -3.89 13.99
C GLU A 157 7.87 -4.94 12.88
N LYS A 158 8.25 -6.17 13.24
CA LYS A 158 8.14 -7.30 12.31
C LYS A 158 6.67 -7.74 12.27
N ILE A 159 5.99 -7.37 11.19
CA ILE A 159 4.61 -7.80 10.91
C ILE A 159 4.69 -9.04 10.01
N ILE A 160 3.95 -10.07 10.35
CA ILE A 160 3.82 -11.30 9.57
C ILE A 160 2.48 -11.22 8.84
N GLY A 161 2.52 -11.21 7.50
CA GLY A 161 1.35 -11.38 6.66
C GLY A 161 0.90 -12.85 6.64
N VAL A 162 -0.36 -13.09 6.34
CA VAL A 162 -0.93 -14.43 6.18
C VAL A 162 -1.36 -14.59 4.73
N ASP A 163 -0.45 -15.06 3.89
CA ASP A 163 -0.68 -15.27 2.45
C ASP A 163 -1.07 -16.71 2.13
N ARG A 164 -0.65 -17.66 2.95
CA ARG A 164 -0.83 -19.10 2.73
C ARG A 164 -1.36 -19.80 3.98
N HIS A 165 -1.91 -21.01 3.78
CA HIS A 165 -2.46 -21.84 4.86
C HIS A 165 -1.41 -22.22 5.93
N ASP A 166 -0.14 -22.21 5.58
CA ASP A 166 0.97 -22.59 6.45
C ASP A 166 1.60 -21.39 7.18
N ASP A 167 1.12 -20.16 6.92
CA ASP A 167 1.54 -18.95 7.63
C ASP A 167 0.78 -18.81 8.97
#